data_9ad80a07df2f07de8e2765545623b669
#
_entry.id   9ad80a07df2f07de8e2765545623b669
#
_cell.length_a   1.000
_cell.length_b   1.000
_cell.length_c   1.000
_cell.angle_alpha   90.00
_cell.angle_beta   90.00
_cell.angle_gamma   90.00
#
_symmetry.space_group_name_H-M   'P 1'
#
loop_
_entity.id
_entity.type
_entity.pdbx_description
1 polymer ?
#
loop_
_entity_poly.entity_id
_entity_poly.type
_entity_poly.pdbx_seq_one_letter_code
_entity_poly.pdbx_strand_id
1 'polypeptide(L)'
;MTIRRTLAVLMPLLGIFVANHALADEPFILGIGTHLMNFEASPRRPLELARDAGITALKDDAFWSTAEPSPNQMRIVPPWRNYLSTATSLNLDRLTILDYSTSFHNNAKPGSGKVKDGYLKYVDYVAGQLGNRVNYYEIWNEWDLDAPKDAGSAAAYAKLVQDAVPLIRKHTVGQNGTPAKILAGSITPEGMNFGFADHLIDAGMLDHIDGFSVHPYAHCAGGGQNNPESWVNWMRQYERHIREKAKRDVPIYITEMAWPSHTGACGNTPDTQAAYMARIMFFARTIPNLKGMWWYDLINDGPDRTDQEHNFGLLNQDLSPKPAYDVLKVISPFIKDFTYEPESSVWTDNLYLLHFKKGEERVIVGWSGGKTRDKTVVSDAPQQGAVKLLDTAQPRKGWVDSPQSWACEGPQCSAAISLSNFPKIIRLSTAH
;
A
#
# COMPACT_ATOMS: atom_id res chain seq x y z
N MET A 1 -71.22 39.69 -18.47
CA MET A 1 -70.51 39.36 -17.19
C MET A 1 -69.98 37.94 -17.34
N THR A 2 -68.76 37.77 -17.85
CA THR A 2 -68.24 36.49 -18.33
C THR A 2 -67.13 36.09 -17.38
N ILE A 3 -67.31 35.03 -16.59
CA ILE A 3 -66.41 34.51 -15.61
C ILE A 3 -65.39 33.58 -16.32
N ARG A 4 -64.10 34.00 -16.37
CA ARG A 4 -63.03 33.14 -16.83
C ARG A 4 -62.56 32.24 -15.65
N ARG A 5 -62.69 30.91 -15.82
CA ARG A 5 -62.10 29.91 -14.93
C ARG A 5 -60.67 29.63 -15.37
N THR A 6 -59.71 29.91 -14.50
CA THR A 6 -58.33 29.56 -14.69
C THR A 6 -58.10 28.13 -14.15
N LEU A 7 -57.72 27.21 -15.02
CA LEU A 7 -57.30 25.86 -14.63
C LEU A 7 -55.82 25.95 -14.20
N ALA A 8 -55.54 25.61 -12.95
CA ALA A 8 -54.19 25.39 -12.45
C ALA A 8 -53.81 23.93 -12.73
N VAL A 9 -52.77 23.75 -13.56
CA VAL A 9 -52.16 22.43 -13.82
C VAL A 9 -51.14 22.17 -12.74
N LEU A 10 -51.40 21.23 -11.83
CA LEU A 10 -50.38 20.70 -10.92
C LEU A 10 -49.49 19.72 -11.70
N MET A 11 -48.21 20.08 -11.89
CA MET A 11 -47.17 19.14 -12.30
C MET A 11 -46.68 18.38 -11.06
N PRO A 12 -46.60 17.04 -11.08
CA PRO A 12 -45.95 16.30 -10.02
C PRO A 12 -44.41 16.45 -10.16
N LEU A 13 -43.79 16.98 -9.13
CA LEU A 13 -42.33 16.90 -8.99
C LEU A 13 -41.93 15.42 -8.79
N LEU A 14 -41.42 14.79 -9.83
CA LEU A 14 -40.69 13.54 -9.69
C LEU A 14 -39.39 13.83 -8.98
N GLY A 15 -39.31 13.56 -7.68
CA GLY A 15 -38.05 13.53 -6.93
C GLY A 15 -37.20 12.38 -7.46
N ILE A 16 -36.12 12.71 -8.16
CA ILE A 16 -35.07 11.75 -8.49
C ILE A 16 -34.36 11.42 -7.18
N PHE A 17 -34.73 10.29 -6.56
CA PHE A 17 -33.90 9.68 -5.53
C PHE A 17 -32.64 9.15 -6.21
N VAL A 18 -31.55 9.93 -6.17
CA VAL A 18 -30.21 9.42 -6.40
C VAL A 18 -29.92 8.52 -5.19
N ALA A 19 -30.11 7.22 -5.37
CA ALA A 19 -29.59 6.25 -4.41
C ALA A 19 -28.05 6.37 -4.44
N ASN A 20 -27.50 7.02 -3.44
CA ASN A 20 -26.07 6.87 -3.12
C ASN A 20 -25.88 5.39 -2.74
N HIS A 21 -25.55 4.57 -3.73
CA HIS A 21 -24.93 3.30 -3.46
C HIS A 21 -23.54 3.67 -2.91
N ALA A 22 -23.41 3.61 -1.59
CA ALA A 22 -22.11 3.51 -0.99
C ALA A 22 -21.47 2.27 -1.62
N LEU A 23 -20.53 2.49 -2.56
CA LEU A 23 -19.67 1.43 -3.06
C LEU A 23 -19.01 0.87 -1.81
N ALA A 24 -19.20 -0.42 -1.55
CA ALA A 24 -18.48 -1.08 -0.47
C ALA A 24 -16.99 -0.74 -0.67
N ASP A 25 -16.36 -0.18 0.35
CA ASP A 25 -14.94 0.16 0.27
C ASP A 25 -14.17 -1.08 -0.17
N GLU A 26 -13.44 -0.97 -1.31
CA GLU A 26 -12.57 -2.06 -1.75
C GLU A 26 -11.61 -2.42 -0.60
N PRO A 27 -11.39 -3.72 -0.32
CA PRO A 27 -10.47 -4.14 0.73
C PRO A 27 -9.08 -3.48 0.54
N PHE A 28 -8.47 -3.08 1.64
CA PHE A 28 -7.12 -2.51 1.58
C PHE A 28 -6.12 -3.57 1.09
N ILE A 29 -5.28 -3.19 0.12
CA ILE A 29 -4.29 -4.10 -0.45
C ILE A 29 -3.09 -4.17 0.49
N LEU A 30 -2.85 -5.36 1.06
CA LEU A 30 -1.66 -5.65 1.83
C LEU A 30 -0.66 -6.36 0.92
N GLY A 31 0.28 -5.58 0.41
CA GLY A 31 1.24 -6.02 -0.61
C GLY A 31 2.65 -6.27 -0.09
N ILE A 32 3.48 -6.93 -0.92
CA ILE A 32 4.90 -7.16 -0.67
C ILE A 32 5.70 -7.21 -1.98
N GLY A 33 6.90 -6.60 -1.99
CA GLY A 33 7.90 -6.78 -3.03
C GLY A 33 8.58 -8.16 -2.93
N THR A 34 8.95 -8.80 -4.04
CA THR A 34 9.42 -10.19 -3.99
C THR A 34 10.75 -10.48 -4.67
N HIS A 35 11.17 -9.77 -5.68
CA HIS A 35 12.39 -10.02 -6.50
C HIS A 35 12.54 -11.49 -6.99
N LEU A 36 11.42 -12.21 -7.16
CA LEU A 36 11.43 -13.65 -7.50
C LEU A 36 11.10 -13.94 -8.96
N MET A 37 10.48 -12.98 -9.65
CA MET A 37 9.99 -13.18 -11.01
C MET A 37 11.11 -13.45 -12.02
N ASN A 38 12.32 -12.93 -11.75
CA ASN A 38 13.47 -13.04 -12.64
C ASN A 38 14.44 -14.18 -12.26
N PHE A 39 14.14 -14.99 -11.23
CA PHE A 39 15.00 -16.07 -10.78
C PHE A 39 14.50 -17.44 -11.25
N GLU A 40 15.43 -18.33 -11.56
CA GLU A 40 15.16 -19.72 -11.99
C GLU A 40 14.63 -20.60 -10.82
N ALA A 41 14.90 -20.21 -9.56
CA ALA A 41 14.44 -20.95 -8.40
C ALA A 41 12.90 -20.98 -8.30
N SER A 42 12.37 -22.05 -7.71
CA SER A 42 10.92 -22.15 -7.51
C SER A 42 10.41 -21.07 -6.57
N PRO A 43 9.46 -20.22 -6.98
CA PRO A 43 8.88 -19.18 -6.12
C PRO A 43 7.86 -19.72 -5.11
N ARG A 44 7.49 -21.03 -5.17
CA ARG A 44 6.36 -21.57 -4.44
C ARG A 44 6.48 -21.36 -2.93
N ARG A 45 7.59 -21.77 -2.32
CA ARG A 45 7.75 -21.69 -0.87
C ARG A 45 7.76 -20.25 -0.35
N PRO A 46 8.52 -19.30 -0.94
CA PRO A 46 8.42 -17.89 -0.57
C PRO A 46 7.01 -17.33 -0.69
N LEU A 47 6.30 -17.61 -1.79
CA LEU A 47 4.94 -17.09 -2.00
C LEU A 47 3.91 -17.71 -1.04
N GLU A 48 4.09 -18.96 -0.64
CA GLU A 48 3.29 -19.58 0.43
C GLU A 48 3.50 -18.86 1.77
N LEU A 49 4.74 -18.52 2.10
CA LEU A 49 5.04 -17.72 3.30
C LEU A 49 4.42 -16.32 3.24
N ALA A 50 4.47 -15.65 2.08
CA ALA A 50 3.80 -14.37 1.89
C ALA A 50 2.28 -14.48 2.14
N ARG A 51 1.62 -15.46 1.52
CA ARG A 51 0.19 -15.75 1.75
C ARG A 51 -0.10 -16.03 3.23
N ASP A 52 0.72 -16.86 3.87
CA ASP A 52 0.54 -17.26 5.27
C ASP A 52 0.74 -16.10 6.26
N ALA A 53 1.48 -15.05 5.85
CA ALA A 53 1.56 -13.77 6.56
C ALA A 53 0.35 -12.87 6.30
N GLY A 54 -0.57 -13.27 5.42
CA GLY A 54 -1.79 -12.53 5.09
C GLY A 54 -1.64 -11.53 3.95
N ILE A 55 -0.53 -11.57 3.21
CA ILE A 55 -0.34 -10.77 1.98
C ILE A 55 -1.43 -11.11 0.97
N THR A 56 -1.93 -10.08 0.29
CA THR A 56 -2.95 -10.20 -0.76
C THR A 56 -2.41 -9.91 -2.15
N ALA A 57 -1.32 -9.14 -2.25
CA ALA A 57 -0.74 -8.76 -3.53
C ALA A 57 0.79 -8.81 -3.50
N LEU A 58 1.36 -9.26 -4.59
CA LEU A 58 2.80 -9.29 -4.83
C LEU A 58 3.20 -8.15 -5.75
N LYS A 59 4.45 -7.68 -5.67
CA LYS A 59 5.07 -6.75 -6.61
C LYS A 59 6.39 -7.33 -7.09
N ASP A 60 6.64 -7.28 -8.41
CA ASP A 60 7.90 -7.72 -9.00
C ASP A 60 8.11 -7.08 -10.39
N ASP A 61 9.33 -7.17 -10.89
CA ASP A 61 9.79 -6.44 -12.07
C ASP A 61 9.74 -7.31 -13.34
N ALA A 62 9.10 -6.81 -14.39
CA ALA A 62 9.20 -7.37 -15.72
C ALA A 62 10.27 -6.62 -16.51
N PHE A 63 11.55 -6.85 -16.23
CA PHE A 63 12.64 -6.10 -16.85
C PHE A 63 12.60 -6.14 -18.38
N TRP A 64 12.67 -4.95 -19.02
CA TRP A 64 12.74 -4.85 -20.46
C TRP A 64 13.94 -5.62 -21.02
N SER A 65 15.09 -5.54 -20.35
CA SER A 65 16.30 -6.30 -20.76
C SER A 65 16.12 -7.82 -20.73
N THR A 66 15.26 -8.35 -19.86
CA THR A 66 14.91 -9.78 -19.82
C THR A 66 13.95 -10.14 -20.95
N ALA A 67 12.96 -9.28 -21.22
CA ALA A 67 12.00 -9.48 -22.29
C ALA A 67 12.62 -9.27 -23.68
N GLU A 68 13.58 -8.36 -23.82
CA GLU A 68 14.28 -8.05 -25.07
C GLU A 68 15.81 -8.08 -24.85
N PRO A 69 16.42 -9.28 -24.78
CA PRO A 69 17.87 -9.42 -24.54
C PRO A 69 18.74 -8.94 -25.72
N SER A 70 18.15 -8.82 -26.91
CA SER A 70 18.78 -8.30 -28.13
C SER A 70 17.73 -7.54 -28.93
N PRO A 71 18.11 -6.55 -29.71
CA PRO A 71 17.18 -5.73 -30.50
C PRO A 71 16.17 -6.54 -31.31
N ASN A 72 14.88 -6.26 -31.11
CA ASN A 72 13.74 -6.92 -31.79
C ASN A 72 13.60 -8.43 -31.49
N GLN A 73 14.19 -8.95 -30.41
CA GLN A 73 14.03 -10.34 -29.97
C GLN A 73 13.23 -10.43 -28.68
N MET A 74 11.93 -10.14 -28.78
CA MET A 74 11.02 -10.20 -27.64
C MET A 74 10.71 -11.63 -27.21
N ARG A 75 10.69 -11.87 -25.90
CA ARG A 75 10.32 -13.17 -25.30
C ARG A 75 9.72 -13.02 -23.91
N ILE A 76 8.96 -14.03 -23.46
CA ILE A 76 8.61 -14.21 -22.06
C ILE A 76 9.38 -15.42 -21.54
N VAL A 77 10.19 -15.19 -20.53
CA VAL A 77 11.04 -16.23 -19.93
C VAL A 77 10.24 -17.18 -19.05
N PRO A 78 10.68 -18.47 -18.91
CA PRO A 78 9.99 -19.43 -18.04
C PRO A 78 9.82 -18.99 -16.59
N PRO A 79 10.79 -18.33 -15.92
CA PRO A 79 10.62 -17.83 -14.55
C PRO A 79 9.38 -16.95 -14.38
N TRP A 80 9.13 -16.01 -15.29
CA TRP A 80 7.94 -15.15 -15.24
C TRP A 80 6.63 -15.94 -15.27
N ARG A 81 6.55 -16.94 -16.15
CA ARG A 81 5.36 -17.81 -16.25
C ARG A 81 5.16 -18.62 -14.97
N ASN A 82 6.25 -19.16 -14.43
CA ASN A 82 6.23 -19.94 -13.19
C ASN A 82 5.80 -19.07 -11.99
N TYR A 83 6.36 -17.87 -11.85
CA TYR A 83 5.99 -16.92 -10.82
C TYR A 83 4.48 -16.56 -10.87
N LEU A 84 4.01 -16.10 -12.04
CA LEU A 84 2.62 -15.70 -12.23
C LEU A 84 1.63 -16.86 -12.01
N SER A 85 1.96 -18.06 -12.51
CA SER A 85 1.11 -19.23 -12.32
C SER A 85 1.06 -19.68 -10.85
N THR A 86 2.19 -19.61 -10.14
CA THR A 86 2.26 -19.90 -8.71
C THR A 86 1.45 -18.89 -7.91
N ALA A 87 1.62 -17.58 -8.15
CA ALA A 87 0.84 -16.53 -7.51
C ALA A 87 -0.66 -16.71 -7.72
N THR A 88 -1.07 -17.03 -8.97
CA THR A 88 -2.47 -17.33 -9.29
C THR A 88 -2.99 -18.53 -8.51
N SER A 89 -2.21 -19.62 -8.40
CA SER A 89 -2.60 -20.83 -7.65
C SER A 89 -2.75 -20.59 -6.15
N LEU A 90 -2.10 -19.55 -5.62
CA LEU A 90 -2.15 -19.13 -4.23
C LEU A 90 -3.18 -18.01 -3.98
N ASN A 91 -3.91 -17.58 -5.01
CA ASN A 91 -4.89 -16.49 -4.97
C ASN A 91 -4.27 -15.17 -4.49
N LEU A 92 -3.06 -14.87 -4.98
CA LEU A 92 -2.36 -13.61 -4.72
C LEU A 92 -2.46 -12.71 -5.95
N ASP A 93 -2.82 -11.45 -5.76
CA ASP A 93 -2.77 -10.45 -6.83
C ASP A 93 -1.34 -10.15 -7.24
N ARG A 94 -1.14 -9.67 -8.45
CA ARG A 94 0.17 -9.40 -9.06
C ARG A 94 0.21 -7.97 -9.55
N LEU A 95 1.12 -7.19 -8.99
CA LEU A 95 1.58 -5.93 -9.52
C LEU A 95 2.89 -6.18 -10.27
N THR A 96 2.94 -5.80 -11.53
CA THR A 96 4.13 -5.97 -12.37
C THR A 96 4.59 -4.60 -12.84
N ILE A 97 5.83 -4.26 -12.48
CA ILE A 97 6.47 -3.03 -12.96
C ILE A 97 7.02 -3.29 -14.37
N LEU A 98 6.78 -2.36 -15.27
CA LEU A 98 7.32 -2.36 -16.62
C LEU A 98 8.55 -1.46 -16.67
N ASP A 99 9.74 -2.00 -16.48
CA ASP A 99 11.04 -1.34 -16.37
C ASP A 99 12.20 -2.30 -16.69
N TYR A 100 13.38 -1.97 -16.59
CA TYR A 100 14.10 -0.73 -16.84
C TYR A 100 14.47 -0.67 -18.33
N SER A 101 15.46 0.16 -18.75
CA SER A 101 15.93 0.18 -20.13
C SER A 101 16.95 -0.92 -20.42
N THR A 102 17.35 -1.05 -21.66
CA THR A 102 18.30 -2.08 -22.12
C THR A 102 19.67 -1.46 -22.44
N SER A 103 20.72 -2.29 -22.39
CA SER A 103 22.09 -1.86 -22.69
C SER A 103 22.25 -1.33 -24.13
N PHE A 104 21.50 -1.86 -25.09
CA PHE A 104 21.53 -1.38 -26.48
C PHE A 104 20.76 -0.06 -26.68
N HIS A 105 20.04 0.41 -25.66
CA HIS A 105 19.53 1.76 -25.51
C HIS A 105 20.33 2.61 -24.50
N ASN A 106 21.56 2.18 -24.19
CA ASN A 106 22.45 2.82 -23.20
C ASN A 106 21.82 2.99 -21.82
N ASN A 107 20.90 2.12 -21.43
CA ASN A 107 20.10 2.18 -20.20
C ASN A 107 19.38 3.53 -19.99
N ALA A 108 19.10 4.26 -21.08
CA ALA A 108 18.48 5.58 -21.02
C ALA A 108 16.98 5.47 -20.70
N LYS A 109 16.46 6.44 -19.92
CA LYS A 109 15.02 6.56 -19.66
C LYS A 109 14.26 6.81 -20.98
N PRO A 110 13.10 6.16 -21.18
CA PRO A 110 12.34 6.22 -22.44
C PRO A 110 11.53 7.52 -22.59
N GLY A 111 12.16 8.66 -22.40
CA GLY A 111 11.49 9.97 -22.47
C GLY A 111 11.11 10.43 -23.88
N SER A 112 11.87 9.99 -24.91
CA SER A 112 11.63 10.40 -26.30
C SER A 112 12.35 9.49 -27.30
N GLY A 113 12.04 9.67 -28.60
CA GLY A 113 12.74 9.07 -29.74
C GLY A 113 12.75 7.55 -29.71
N LYS A 114 13.83 6.96 -30.26
CA LYS A 114 13.94 5.50 -30.44
C LYS A 114 13.84 4.69 -29.13
N VAL A 115 14.31 5.25 -28.02
CA VAL A 115 14.21 4.58 -26.71
C VAL A 115 12.75 4.47 -26.28
N LYS A 116 12.00 5.56 -26.40
CA LYS A 116 10.56 5.56 -26.14
C LYS A 116 9.81 4.59 -27.05
N ASP A 117 10.10 4.63 -28.34
CA ASP A 117 9.45 3.73 -29.32
C ASP A 117 9.73 2.26 -28.99
N GLY A 118 10.98 1.95 -28.56
CA GLY A 118 11.37 0.61 -28.10
C GLY A 118 10.63 0.19 -26.86
N TYR A 119 10.59 1.06 -25.86
CA TYR A 119 9.85 0.81 -24.61
C TYR A 119 8.36 0.55 -24.85
N LEU A 120 7.71 1.34 -25.70
CA LEU A 120 6.29 1.13 -26.03
C LEU A 120 6.04 -0.20 -26.74
N LYS A 121 6.96 -0.68 -27.58
CA LYS A 121 6.90 -2.03 -28.18
C LYS A 121 7.04 -3.11 -27.11
N TYR A 122 7.97 -2.93 -26.16
CA TYR A 122 8.12 -3.84 -25.04
C TYR A 122 6.86 -3.88 -24.17
N VAL A 123 6.28 -2.73 -23.80
CA VAL A 123 5.03 -2.63 -23.03
C VAL A 123 3.90 -3.38 -23.73
N ASP A 124 3.72 -3.13 -25.03
CA ASP A 124 2.70 -3.80 -25.85
C ASP A 124 2.88 -5.31 -25.87
N TYR A 125 4.11 -5.77 -26.08
CA TYR A 125 4.44 -7.19 -26.10
C TYR A 125 4.19 -7.87 -24.76
N VAL A 126 4.72 -7.29 -23.66
CA VAL A 126 4.59 -7.88 -22.33
C VAL A 126 3.12 -7.89 -21.88
N ALA A 127 2.40 -6.78 -22.03
CA ALA A 127 0.98 -6.73 -21.70
C ALA A 127 0.17 -7.74 -22.57
N GLY A 128 0.51 -7.90 -23.83
CA GLY A 128 -0.12 -8.89 -24.72
C GLY A 128 0.12 -10.34 -24.29
N GLN A 129 1.30 -10.63 -23.76
CA GLN A 129 1.65 -11.97 -23.30
C GLN A 129 1.17 -12.29 -21.89
N LEU A 130 1.19 -11.31 -20.98
CA LEU A 130 0.78 -11.51 -19.59
C LEU A 130 -0.73 -11.31 -19.40
N GLY A 131 -1.30 -10.31 -20.05
CA GLY A 131 -2.75 -10.01 -20.03
C GLY A 131 -3.32 -9.98 -18.62
N ASN A 132 -4.44 -10.68 -18.40
CA ASN A 132 -5.15 -10.71 -17.13
C ASN A 132 -4.49 -11.60 -16.03
N ARG A 133 -3.31 -12.13 -16.28
CA ARG A 133 -2.50 -12.75 -15.22
C ARG A 133 -1.83 -11.72 -14.32
N VAL A 134 -1.92 -10.44 -14.66
CA VAL A 134 -1.45 -9.29 -13.88
C VAL A 134 -2.66 -8.46 -13.48
N ASN A 135 -2.76 -8.09 -12.21
CA ASN A 135 -3.87 -7.30 -11.67
C ASN A 135 -3.58 -5.80 -11.72
N TYR A 136 -2.29 -5.45 -11.60
CA TYR A 136 -1.80 -4.07 -11.60
C TYR A 136 -0.56 -3.98 -12.48
N TYR A 137 -0.55 -3.09 -13.45
CA TYR A 137 0.64 -2.70 -14.20
C TYR A 137 1.14 -1.36 -13.69
N GLU A 138 2.41 -1.27 -13.37
CA GLU A 138 3.06 -0.02 -12.99
C GLU A 138 4.03 0.41 -14.11
N ILE A 139 3.90 1.66 -14.57
CA ILE A 139 4.68 2.15 -15.70
C ILE A 139 5.93 2.83 -15.18
N TRP A 140 7.09 2.21 -15.41
CA TRP A 140 8.40 2.64 -14.95
C TRP A 140 8.55 2.63 -13.43
N ASN A 141 9.80 2.63 -12.95
CA ASN A 141 10.17 2.74 -11.54
C ASN A 141 10.97 4.02 -11.30
N GLU A 142 10.56 4.83 -10.32
CA GLU A 142 11.29 5.99 -9.83
C GLU A 142 11.84 6.89 -10.94
N TRP A 143 10.93 7.43 -11.77
CA TRP A 143 11.34 8.30 -12.87
C TRP A 143 12.16 9.51 -12.41
N ASP A 144 11.86 10.03 -11.24
CA ASP A 144 12.52 11.19 -10.63
C ASP A 144 13.89 10.88 -10.04
N LEU A 145 14.23 9.59 -9.82
CA LEU A 145 15.57 9.19 -9.41
C LEU A 145 16.55 9.46 -10.56
N ASP A 146 17.66 10.11 -10.25
CA ASP A 146 18.71 10.49 -11.24
C ASP A 146 18.18 11.30 -12.43
N ALA A 147 17.09 12.04 -12.25
CA ALA A 147 16.52 12.93 -13.26
C ALA A 147 16.20 14.32 -12.68
N PRO A 148 16.14 15.36 -13.52
CA PRO A 148 15.59 16.64 -13.09
C PRO A 148 14.15 16.48 -12.57
N LYS A 149 13.85 17.13 -11.45
CA LYS A 149 12.50 17.13 -10.85
C LYS A 149 11.71 18.34 -11.34
N ASP A 150 11.83 18.65 -12.62
CA ASP A 150 11.22 19.81 -13.28
C ASP A 150 10.03 19.43 -14.18
N ALA A 151 9.36 20.45 -14.69
CA ALA A 151 8.20 20.29 -15.56
C ALA A 151 8.53 19.58 -16.88
N GLY A 152 9.76 19.72 -17.40
CA GLY A 152 10.17 19.07 -18.65
C GLY A 152 10.30 17.55 -18.48
N SER A 153 10.97 17.12 -17.41
CA SER A 153 11.08 15.70 -17.05
C SER A 153 9.71 15.08 -16.75
N ALA A 154 8.87 15.80 -15.98
CA ALA A 154 7.50 15.35 -15.66
C ALA A 154 6.62 15.23 -16.92
N ALA A 155 6.71 16.19 -17.84
CA ALA A 155 5.97 16.13 -19.11
C ALA A 155 6.41 14.96 -19.99
N ALA A 156 7.73 14.64 -20.01
CA ALA A 156 8.23 13.48 -20.74
C ALA A 156 7.69 12.16 -20.17
N TYR A 157 7.67 12.01 -18.84
CA TYR A 157 7.09 10.83 -18.19
C TYR A 157 5.58 10.76 -18.36
N ALA A 158 4.84 11.85 -18.14
CA ALA A 158 3.40 11.89 -18.36
C ALA A 158 3.03 11.51 -19.80
N LYS A 159 3.82 11.96 -20.79
CA LYS A 159 3.63 11.57 -22.19
C LYS A 159 3.93 10.09 -22.44
N LEU A 160 4.93 9.52 -21.77
CA LEU A 160 5.21 8.09 -21.82
C LEU A 160 4.02 7.28 -21.27
N VAL A 161 3.49 7.68 -20.11
CA VAL A 161 2.31 7.06 -19.48
C VAL A 161 1.11 7.14 -20.40
N GLN A 162 0.82 8.31 -20.96
CA GLN A 162 -0.28 8.52 -21.92
C GLN A 162 -0.19 7.57 -23.12
N ASP A 163 1.02 7.32 -23.64
CA ASP A 163 1.22 6.45 -24.80
C ASP A 163 1.21 4.96 -24.42
N ALA A 164 1.65 4.59 -23.21
CA ALA A 164 1.70 3.21 -22.74
C ALA A 164 0.32 2.67 -22.32
N VAL A 165 -0.51 3.49 -21.68
CA VAL A 165 -1.81 3.09 -21.14
C VAL A 165 -2.71 2.41 -22.18
N PRO A 166 -2.95 2.95 -23.40
CA PRO A 166 -3.76 2.28 -24.41
C PRO A 166 -3.21 0.93 -24.83
N LEU A 167 -1.88 0.76 -24.83
CA LEU A 167 -1.21 -0.50 -25.17
C LEU A 167 -1.49 -1.57 -24.12
N ILE A 168 -1.52 -1.20 -22.83
CA ILE A 168 -1.85 -2.14 -21.76
C ILE A 168 -3.37 -2.45 -21.79
N ARG A 169 -4.21 -1.41 -21.87
CA ARG A 169 -5.68 -1.56 -21.86
C ARG A 169 -6.21 -2.54 -22.90
N LYS A 170 -5.70 -2.50 -24.13
CA LYS A 170 -6.17 -3.39 -25.23
C LYS A 170 -5.96 -4.87 -24.94
N HIS A 171 -5.02 -5.22 -24.02
CA HIS A 171 -4.70 -6.60 -23.68
C HIS A 171 -5.33 -7.07 -22.36
N THR A 172 -5.84 -6.16 -21.56
CA THR A 172 -6.32 -6.45 -20.19
C THR A 172 -7.83 -6.35 -20.05
N VAL A 173 -8.56 -5.96 -21.10
CA VAL A 173 -10.01 -5.90 -21.12
C VAL A 173 -10.60 -7.27 -21.49
N GLY A 174 -11.40 -7.86 -20.62
CA GLY A 174 -12.41 -8.83 -21.04
C GLY A 174 -12.23 -10.31 -20.68
N GLN A 175 -11.21 -10.71 -19.91
CA GLN A 175 -11.11 -12.12 -19.46
C GLN A 175 -11.60 -12.30 -18.03
N ASN A 176 -12.60 -12.18 -17.53
CA ASN A 176 -13.22 -12.27 -16.21
C ASN A 176 -13.87 -10.96 -15.72
N GLY A 177 -14.08 -9.98 -16.63
CA GLY A 177 -14.89 -8.79 -16.31
C GLY A 177 -14.17 -7.66 -15.56
N THR A 178 -12.97 -7.89 -15.01
CA THR A 178 -12.22 -6.85 -14.30
C THR A 178 -10.92 -6.55 -15.04
N PRO A 179 -10.78 -5.38 -15.68
CA PRO A 179 -9.53 -4.99 -16.30
C PRO A 179 -8.43 -4.77 -15.25
N ALA A 180 -7.16 -5.01 -15.62
CA ALA A 180 -6.04 -4.66 -14.77
C ALA A 180 -6.01 -3.15 -14.50
N LYS A 181 -5.68 -2.76 -13.27
CA LYS A 181 -5.45 -1.36 -12.91
C LYS A 181 -4.06 -0.92 -13.41
N ILE A 182 -3.97 0.30 -13.88
CA ILE A 182 -2.70 0.89 -14.34
C ILE A 182 -2.28 1.97 -13.35
N LEU A 183 -1.10 1.77 -12.76
CA LEU A 183 -0.47 2.69 -11.84
C LEU A 183 0.68 3.42 -12.53
N ALA A 184 0.92 4.65 -12.13
CA ALA A 184 2.10 5.41 -12.51
C ALA A 184 2.40 6.46 -11.44
N GLY A 185 3.65 6.91 -11.43
CA GLY A 185 4.22 7.78 -10.43
C GLY A 185 5.48 7.12 -9.89
N SER A 186 5.31 6.17 -8.96
CA SER A 186 6.43 5.45 -8.36
C SER A 186 7.55 6.40 -7.93
N ILE A 187 7.15 7.59 -7.41
CA ILE A 187 8.10 8.68 -7.15
C ILE A 187 8.74 8.55 -5.77
N THR A 188 10.01 8.92 -5.72
CA THR A 188 10.84 8.89 -4.52
C THR A 188 10.45 9.97 -3.51
N PRO A 189 10.94 9.93 -2.26
CA PRO A 189 10.75 11.00 -1.28
C PRO A 189 11.22 12.36 -1.79
N GLU A 190 12.26 12.40 -2.63
CA GLU A 190 12.72 13.65 -3.23
C GLU A 190 11.69 14.22 -4.21
N GLY A 191 11.16 13.40 -5.11
CA GLY A 191 10.10 13.82 -6.03
C GLY A 191 8.84 14.27 -5.31
N MET A 192 8.50 13.61 -4.19
CA MET A 192 7.38 14.02 -3.34
C MET A 192 7.63 15.38 -2.67
N ASN A 193 8.83 15.64 -2.17
CA ASN A 193 9.17 16.83 -1.41
C ASN A 193 9.51 18.05 -2.29
N PHE A 194 10.00 17.83 -3.52
CA PHE A 194 10.44 18.90 -4.42
C PHE A 194 9.42 19.23 -5.54
N GLY A 195 8.17 18.82 -5.39
CA GLY A 195 7.07 19.24 -6.26
C GLY A 195 7.00 18.52 -7.61
N PHE A 196 7.72 17.40 -7.79
CA PHE A 196 7.63 16.63 -9.04
C PHE A 196 6.22 16.11 -9.30
N ALA A 197 5.51 15.70 -8.24
CA ALA A 197 4.11 15.29 -8.33
C ALA A 197 3.21 16.40 -8.90
N ASP A 198 3.44 17.68 -8.51
CA ASP A 198 2.67 18.81 -9.03
C ASP A 198 2.85 18.97 -10.53
N HIS A 199 4.08 18.79 -11.01
CA HIS A 199 4.37 18.83 -12.45
C HIS A 199 3.72 17.66 -13.21
N LEU A 200 3.65 16.46 -12.61
CA LEU A 200 2.95 15.31 -13.20
C LEU A 200 1.45 15.57 -13.32
N ILE A 201 0.84 16.16 -12.28
CA ILE A 201 -0.57 16.55 -12.27
C ILE A 201 -0.83 17.61 -13.33
N ASP A 202 0.00 18.67 -13.39
CA ASP A 202 -0.13 19.75 -14.39
C ASP A 202 0.06 19.23 -15.82
N ALA A 203 0.86 18.18 -16.02
CA ALA A 203 1.02 17.48 -17.29
C ALA A 203 -0.14 16.53 -17.65
N GLY A 204 -1.18 16.43 -16.81
CA GLY A 204 -2.38 15.62 -17.07
C GLY A 204 -2.20 14.12 -16.88
N MET A 205 -1.14 13.65 -16.19
CA MET A 205 -0.88 12.22 -16.02
C MET A 205 -2.04 11.48 -15.35
N LEU A 206 -2.67 12.11 -14.34
CA LEU A 206 -3.75 11.50 -13.56
C LEU A 206 -5.01 11.17 -14.37
N ASP A 207 -5.18 11.71 -15.56
CA ASP A 207 -6.37 11.48 -16.40
C ASP A 207 -6.27 10.16 -17.18
N HIS A 208 -5.12 9.51 -17.16
CA HIS A 208 -4.85 8.28 -17.91
C HIS A 208 -4.76 7.02 -17.04
N ILE A 209 -4.51 7.16 -15.72
CA ILE A 209 -4.19 6.07 -14.80
C ILE A 209 -5.32 5.79 -13.79
N ASP A 210 -5.30 4.60 -13.20
CA ASP A 210 -6.26 4.20 -12.17
C ASP A 210 -5.78 4.53 -10.75
N GLY A 211 -4.49 4.80 -10.59
CA GLY A 211 -3.91 5.18 -9.31
C GLY A 211 -2.51 5.78 -9.43
N PHE A 212 -2.25 6.70 -8.51
CA PHE A 212 -0.96 7.37 -8.38
C PHE A 212 -0.09 6.62 -7.38
N SER A 213 1.08 6.16 -7.81
CA SER A 213 1.99 5.40 -6.97
C SER A 213 3.14 6.24 -6.42
N VAL A 214 3.57 5.91 -5.19
CA VAL A 214 4.64 6.61 -4.46
C VAL A 214 5.48 5.65 -3.65
N HIS A 215 6.75 6.01 -3.41
CA HIS A 215 7.73 5.29 -2.58
C HIS A 215 8.18 6.16 -1.39
N PRO A 216 7.35 6.34 -0.35
CA PRO A 216 7.60 7.31 0.71
C PRO A 216 8.58 6.78 1.77
N TYR A 217 9.78 6.37 1.37
CA TYR A 217 10.81 5.91 2.30
C TYR A 217 11.23 7.02 3.28
N ALA A 218 11.31 6.67 4.56
CA ALA A 218 11.69 7.59 5.63
C ALA A 218 12.77 7.00 6.57
N HIS A 219 13.33 5.84 6.25
CA HIS A 219 14.22 5.10 7.13
C HIS A 219 15.56 5.82 7.43
N CYS A 220 15.96 6.81 6.63
CA CYS A 220 17.11 7.67 6.91
C CYS A 220 16.73 9.16 7.01
N ALA A 221 15.45 9.47 7.23
CA ALA A 221 15.03 10.86 7.39
C ALA A 221 15.70 11.52 8.61
N GLY A 222 16.27 12.69 8.38
CA GLY A 222 16.97 13.47 9.42
C GLY A 222 16.02 14.11 10.43
N GLY A 223 16.59 14.77 11.46
CA GLY A 223 15.81 15.57 12.40
C GLY A 223 14.83 14.80 13.27
N GLY A 224 15.07 13.50 13.50
CA GLY A 224 14.16 12.65 14.29
C GLY A 224 12.91 12.21 13.55
N GLN A 225 12.86 12.33 12.23
CA GLN A 225 11.72 11.95 11.40
C GLN A 225 11.75 10.50 10.91
N ASN A 226 12.79 9.76 11.24
CA ASN A 226 12.92 8.34 10.93
C ASN A 226 12.04 7.47 11.85
N ASN A 227 10.72 7.65 11.78
CA ASN A 227 9.76 6.89 12.57
C ASN A 227 8.36 6.93 11.95
N PRO A 228 7.47 5.95 12.26
CA PRO A 228 6.12 5.88 11.72
C PRO A 228 5.22 7.08 12.04
N GLU A 229 5.42 7.72 13.17
CA GLU A 229 4.62 8.86 13.63
C GLU A 229 4.85 10.12 12.78
N SER A 230 6.11 10.39 12.45
CA SER A 230 6.47 11.47 11.53
C SER A 230 6.04 11.14 10.10
N TRP A 231 6.21 9.88 9.70
CA TRP A 231 5.82 9.39 8.39
C TRP A 231 4.33 9.57 8.12
N VAL A 232 3.44 9.17 9.04
CA VAL A 232 1.99 9.30 8.80
C VAL A 232 1.55 10.77 8.70
N ASN A 233 2.17 11.66 9.50
CA ASN A 233 1.88 13.09 9.42
C ASN A 233 2.28 13.66 8.04
N TRP A 234 3.44 13.27 7.53
CA TRP A 234 3.89 13.64 6.19
C TRP A 234 2.96 13.09 5.11
N MET A 235 2.62 11.80 5.17
CA MET A 235 1.75 11.16 4.17
C MET A 235 0.32 11.74 4.14
N ARG A 236 -0.24 12.09 5.30
CA ARG A 236 -1.56 12.75 5.37
C ARG A 236 -1.52 14.16 4.79
N GLN A 237 -0.43 14.89 5.01
CA GLN A 237 -0.22 16.20 4.38
C GLN A 237 -0.05 16.06 2.86
N TYR A 238 0.71 15.07 2.43
CA TYR A 238 0.94 14.78 1.03
C TYR A 238 -0.35 14.37 0.30
N GLU A 239 -1.15 13.46 0.87
CA GLU A 239 -2.46 13.10 0.28
C GLU A 239 -3.36 14.33 0.13
N ARG A 240 -3.45 15.16 1.17
CA ARG A 240 -4.25 16.40 1.12
C ARG A 240 -3.76 17.32 0.01
N HIS A 241 -2.45 17.52 -0.09
CA HIS A 241 -1.84 18.35 -1.13
C HIS A 241 -2.18 17.83 -2.54
N ILE A 242 -2.01 16.52 -2.79
CA ILE A 242 -2.33 15.90 -4.08
C ILE A 242 -3.81 16.07 -4.42
N ARG A 243 -4.71 15.85 -3.47
CA ARG A 243 -6.16 16.01 -3.65
C ARG A 243 -6.55 17.46 -3.95
N GLU A 244 -5.97 18.41 -3.24
CA GLU A 244 -6.19 19.85 -3.46
C GLU A 244 -5.65 20.30 -4.83
N LYS A 245 -4.45 19.85 -5.20
CA LYS A 245 -3.83 20.15 -6.50
C LYS A 245 -4.62 19.54 -7.66
N ALA A 246 -5.04 18.31 -7.54
CA ALA A 246 -5.84 17.61 -8.55
C ALA A 246 -7.32 18.05 -8.57
N LYS A 247 -7.80 18.74 -7.51
CA LYS A 247 -9.20 19.14 -7.30
C LYS A 247 -10.19 17.99 -7.33
N ARG A 248 -9.72 16.78 -6.94
CA ARG A 248 -10.50 15.55 -6.85
C ARG A 248 -9.79 14.54 -5.96
N ASP A 249 -10.53 13.54 -5.50
CA ASP A 249 -9.93 12.38 -4.84
C ASP A 249 -9.04 11.62 -5.85
N VAL A 250 -7.81 11.30 -5.41
CA VAL A 250 -6.83 10.57 -6.20
C VAL A 250 -6.52 9.26 -5.46
N PRO A 251 -6.82 8.10 -6.06
CA PRO A 251 -6.39 6.83 -5.49
C PRO A 251 -4.86 6.77 -5.41
N ILE A 252 -4.32 6.65 -4.18
CA ILE A 252 -2.88 6.56 -3.93
C ILE A 252 -2.52 5.11 -3.61
N TYR A 253 -1.39 4.67 -4.12
CA TYR A 253 -0.79 3.36 -3.87
C TYR A 253 0.65 3.55 -3.41
N ILE A 254 0.99 3.02 -2.23
CA ILE A 254 2.37 2.95 -1.79
C ILE A 254 2.93 1.63 -2.31
N THR A 255 3.58 1.69 -3.47
CA THR A 255 4.08 0.49 -4.14
C THR A 255 5.42 0.02 -3.59
N GLU A 256 6.11 0.86 -2.81
CA GLU A 256 7.24 0.49 -1.98
C GLU A 256 7.31 1.34 -0.71
N MET A 257 7.54 0.70 0.41
CA MET A 257 7.90 1.34 1.67
C MET A 257 8.37 0.30 2.69
N ALA A 258 9.46 0.59 3.41
CA ALA A 258 9.93 -0.23 4.52
C ALA A 258 10.92 0.51 5.44
N TRP A 259 11.26 -0.15 6.55
CA TRP A 259 12.43 0.12 7.36
C TRP A 259 13.32 -1.13 7.38
N PRO A 260 14.60 -1.03 7.00
CA PRO A 260 15.53 -2.15 7.05
C PRO A 260 15.99 -2.44 8.48
N SER A 261 16.38 -3.69 8.76
CA SER A 261 16.99 -4.09 10.02
C SER A 261 18.47 -4.42 9.81
N HIS A 262 19.30 -3.39 9.71
CA HIS A 262 20.75 -3.51 9.48
C HIS A 262 21.55 -2.77 10.56
N THR A 263 22.87 -3.03 10.62
CA THR A 263 23.76 -2.44 11.62
C THR A 263 24.56 -1.23 11.10
N GLY A 264 24.33 -0.82 9.84
CA GLY A 264 24.92 0.37 9.23
C GLY A 264 24.27 1.68 9.68
N ALA A 265 24.60 2.78 9.01
CA ALA A 265 23.99 4.08 9.26
C ALA A 265 22.46 4.04 9.04
N CYS A 266 21.69 4.72 9.88
CA CYS A 266 20.21 4.67 9.92
C CYS A 266 19.62 3.28 10.20
N GLY A 267 20.44 2.30 10.63
CA GLY A 267 19.98 0.93 10.87
C GLY A 267 19.04 0.80 12.05
N ASN A 268 18.21 -0.22 12.00
CA ASN A 268 17.29 -0.59 13.06
C ASN A 268 17.55 -2.03 13.51
N THR A 269 17.14 -2.36 14.74
CA THR A 269 17.10 -3.76 15.17
C THR A 269 15.90 -4.48 14.50
N PRO A 270 15.93 -5.83 14.40
CA PRO A 270 14.78 -6.58 13.91
C PRO A 270 13.48 -6.30 14.69
N ASP A 271 13.56 -6.07 16.00
CA ASP A 271 12.41 -5.70 16.84
C ASP A 271 11.90 -4.30 16.51
N THR A 272 12.81 -3.34 16.25
CA THR A 272 12.40 -2.00 15.80
C THR A 272 11.72 -2.06 14.43
N GLN A 273 12.25 -2.85 13.48
CA GLN A 273 11.61 -3.09 12.18
C GLN A 273 10.19 -3.63 12.38
N ALA A 274 10.02 -4.61 13.27
CA ALA A 274 8.72 -5.22 13.56
C ALA A 274 7.72 -4.23 14.17
N ALA A 275 8.16 -3.43 15.15
CA ALA A 275 7.32 -2.41 15.77
C ALA A 275 6.95 -1.30 14.77
N TYR A 276 7.89 -0.89 13.92
CA TYR A 276 7.67 0.13 12.90
C TYR A 276 6.69 -0.37 11.83
N MET A 277 6.87 -1.62 11.36
CA MET A 277 5.94 -2.23 10.41
C MET A 277 4.53 -2.30 10.97
N ALA A 278 4.33 -2.76 12.22
CA ALA A 278 3.01 -2.80 12.82
C ALA A 278 2.35 -1.43 12.85
N ARG A 279 3.07 -0.39 13.29
CA ARG A 279 2.53 0.97 13.39
C ARG A 279 2.23 1.58 12.03
N ILE A 280 3.13 1.44 11.05
CA ILE A 280 2.92 2.01 9.72
C ILE A 280 1.73 1.38 9.01
N MET A 281 1.52 0.07 9.17
CA MET A 281 0.37 -0.63 8.58
C MET A 281 -0.96 -0.11 9.14
N PHE A 282 -1.06 0.10 10.45
CA PHE A 282 -2.26 0.72 11.04
C PHE A 282 -2.41 2.19 10.65
N PHE A 283 -1.31 2.95 10.61
CA PHE A 283 -1.33 4.33 10.14
C PHE A 283 -1.76 4.46 8.67
N ALA A 284 -1.31 3.56 7.80
CA ALA A 284 -1.71 3.54 6.41
C ALA A 284 -3.24 3.48 6.25
N ARG A 285 -3.92 2.74 7.14
CA ARG A 285 -5.38 2.66 7.16
C ARG A 285 -6.08 3.97 7.55
N THR A 286 -5.35 4.94 8.10
CA THR A 286 -5.88 6.25 8.50
C THR A 286 -5.71 7.34 7.43
N ILE A 287 -5.01 7.03 6.33
CA ILE A 287 -4.75 7.98 5.25
C ILE A 287 -5.90 7.91 4.24
N PRO A 288 -6.63 9.00 3.99
CA PRO A 288 -7.68 9.03 2.96
C PRO A 288 -7.11 8.65 1.59
N ASN A 289 -7.94 8.05 0.74
CA ASN A 289 -7.60 7.67 -0.63
C ASN A 289 -6.44 6.68 -0.81
N LEU A 290 -5.77 6.24 0.27
CA LEU A 290 -4.75 5.19 0.18
C LEU A 290 -5.42 3.83 0.01
N LYS A 291 -5.13 3.16 -1.12
CA LYS A 291 -5.77 1.90 -1.51
C LYS A 291 -4.97 0.67 -1.14
N GLY A 292 -3.66 0.80 -0.98
CA GLY A 292 -2.80 -0.31 -0.61
C GLY A 292 -1.37 0.12 -0.34
N MET A 293 -0.63 -0.79 0.29
CA MET A 293 0.77 -0.61 0.63
C MET A 293 1.53 -1.91 0.44
N TRP A 294 2.63 -1.87 -0.33
CA TRP A 294 3.56 -2.97 -0.53
C TRP A 294 4.80 -2.74 0.32
N TRP A 295 5.04 -3.67 1.26
CA TRP A 295 6.27 -3.67 2.02
C TRP A 295 7.43 -4.09 1.13
N TYR A 296 8.54 -3.38 1.17
CA TYR A 296 9.80 -3.71 0.52
C TYR A 296 10.75 -4.31 1.56
N ASP A 297 11.05 -5.65 1.62
CA ASP A 297 10.55 -6.67 0.70
C ASP A 297 10.28 -8.00 1.44
N LEU A 298 10.09 -9.10 0.71
CA LEU A 298 9.80 -10.41 1.32
C LEU A 298 11.04 -11.08 1.90
N ILE A 299 12.15 -11.11 1.16
CA ILE A 299 13.38 -11.84 1.49
C ILE A 299 14.56 -10.89 1.43
N ASN A 300 15.40 -10.91 2.44
CA ASN A 300 16.66 -10.17 2.42
C ASN A 300 17.44 -10.43 1.13
N ASP A 301 17.86 -9.38 0.42
CA ASP A 301 18.57 -9.47 -0.87
C ASP A 301 20.02 -9.94 -0.74
N GLY A 302 20.59 -9.91 0.48
CA GLY A 302 21.97 -10.34 0.69
C GLY A 302 22.32 -10.67 2.14
N PRO A 303 23.54 -11.16 2.39
CA PRO A 303 23.97 -11.59 3.71
C PRO A 303 24.66 -10.48 4.53
N ASP A 304 25.04 -9.35 3.92
CA ASP A 304 25.76 -8.29 4.61
C ASP A 304 24.82 -7.51 5.53
N ARG A 305 25.02 -7.68 6.83
CA ARG A 305 24.21 -7.02 7.87
C ARG A 305 24.47 -5.51 8.00
N THR A 306 25.49 -4.98 7.36
CA THR A 306 25.80 -3.55 7.34
C THR A 306 25.20 -2.85 6.14
N ASP A 307 24.87 -3.59 5.09
CA ASP A 307 24.25 -3.09 3.87
C ASP A 307 22.74 -2.96 4.09
N GLN A 308 22.23 -1.78 3.80
CA GLN A 308 20.80 -1.46 3.93
C GLN A 308 19.94 -2.34 3.00
N GLU A 309 20.33 -2.44 1.72
CA GLU A 309 19.56 -3.16 0.69
C GLU A 309 19.46 -4.65 1.01
N HIS A 310 20.46 -5.22 1.66
CA HIS A 310 20.45 -6.62 2.08
C HIS A 310 19.48 -6.93 3.23
N ASN A 311 18.82 -5.94 3.86
CA ASN A 311 18.15 -6.18 5.15
C ASN A 311 16.72 -5.65 5.28
N PHE A 312 16.07 -5.35 4.17
CA PHE A 312 14.66 -4.92 4.16
C PHE A 312 13.67 -6.08 4.41
N GLY A 313 14.03 -7.30 4.03
CA GLY A 313 13.17 -8.48 4.03
C GLY A 313 12.45 -8.75 5.35
N LEU A 314 11.28 -9.38 5.25
CA LEU A 314 10.56 -10.00 6.37
C LEU A 314 11.12 -11.40 6.71
N LEU A 315 11.79 -12.01 5.74
CA LEU A 315 12.49 -13.28 5.84
C LEU A 315 13.98 -13.07 5.64
N ASN A 316 14.79 -13.89 6.30
CA ASN A 316 16.19 -14.03 5.95
C ASN A 316 16.36 -14.79 4.63
N GLN A 317 17.56 -14.82 4.06
CA GLN A 317 17.83 -15.53 2.79
C GLN A 317 17.53 -17.03 2.84
N ASP A 318 17.60 -17.66 4.01
CA ASP A 318 17.24 -19.07 4.24
C ASP A 318 15.73 -19.29 4.47
N LEU A 319 14.92 -18.24 4.25
CA LEU A 319 13.49 -18.17 4.49
C LEU A 319 13.07 -18.29 5.96
N SER A 320 14.00 -18.22 6.90
CA SER A 320 13.65 -18.11 8.31
C SER A 320 13.00 -16.75 8.62
N PRO A 321 11.88 -16.73 9.38
CA PRO A 321 11.15 -15.51 9.63
C PRO A 321 11.89 -14.56 10.58
N LYS A 322 11.88 -13.27 10.24
CA LYS A 322 12.25 -12.19 11.15
C LYS A 322 11.06 -11.81 12.06
N PRO A 323 11.25 -11.12 13.18
CA PRO A 323 10.14 -10.70 14.05
C PRO A 323 9.01 -9.98 13.31
N ALA A 324 9.35 -9.16 12.30
CA ALA A 324 8.38 -8.44 11.48
C ALA A 324 7.41 -9.37 10.73
N TYR A 325 7.86 -10.53 10.28
CA TYR A 325 6.99 -11.53 9.65
C TYR A 325 5.91 -12.07 10.61
N ASP A 326 6.31 -12.45 11.82
CA ASP A 326 5.35 -12.95 12.82
C ASP A 326 4.34 -11.87 13.23
N VAL A 327 4.79 -10.62 13.33
CA VAL A 327 3.91 -9.47 13.61
C VAL A 327 2.92 -9.26 12.47
N LEU A 328 3.39 -9.23 11.21
CA LEU A 328 2.52 -9.06 10.04
C LEU A 328 1.41 -10.11 10.01
N LYS A 329 1.78 -11.38 10.27
CA LYS A 329 0.83 -12.50 10.28
C LYS A 329 -0.33 -12.28 11.24
N VAL A 330 -0.09 -11.69 12.41
CA VAL A 330 -1.16 -11.48 13.39
C VAL A 330 -1.96 -10.19 13.17
N ILE A 331 -1.35 -9.15 12.58
CA ILE A 331 -2.07 -7.89 12.33
C ILE A 331 -2.82 -7.88 10.98
N SER A 332 -2.41 -8.70 10.02
CA SER A 332 -2.94 -8.67 8.64
C SER A 332 -4.47 -8.74 8.53
N PRO A 333 -5.23 -9.51 9.36
CA PRO A 333 -6.69 -9.48 9.30
C PRO A 333 -7.27 -8.10 9.62
N PHE A 334 -6.68 -7.40 10.59
CA PHE A 334 -7.15 -6.07 11.00
C PHE A 334 -6.83 -5.00 9.95
N ILE A 335 -5.72 -5.15 9.23
CA ILE A 335 -5.32 -4.25 8.15
C ILE A 335 -6.24 -4.40 6.93
N LYS A 336 -6.57 -5.65 6.55
CA LYS A 336 -7.35 -5.93 5.34
C LYS A 336 -8.84 -5.71 5.51
N ASP A 337 -9.38 -6.21 6.62
CA ASP A 337 -10.80 -6.48 6.75
C ASP A 337 -11.53 -5.46 7.63
N PHE A 338 -10.80 -4.65 8.40
CA PHE A 338 -11.40 -3.68 9.29
C PHE A 338 -11.36 -2.27 8.70
N THR A 339 -12.39 -1.48 8.96
CA THR A 339 -12.48 -0.07 8.59
C THR A 339 -12.07 0.80 9.77
N TYR A 340 -11.27 1.82 9.51
CA TYR A 340 -10.87 2.82 10.51
C TYR A 340 -12.03 3.73 10.91
N GLU A 341 -12.18 4.00 12.21
CA GLU A 341 -13.19 4.90 12.79
C GLU A 341 -12.51 6.17 13.36
N PRO A 342 -12.36 7.25 12.56
CA PRO A 342 -11.62 8.45 12.97
C PRO A 342 -12.24 9.17 14.17
N GLU A 343 -13.56 9.24 14.25
CA GLU A 343 -14.29 9.99 15.28
C GLU A 343 -14.09 9.40 16.69
N SER A 344 -13.85 8.09 16.79
CA SER A 344 -13.59 7.41 18.05
C SER A 344 -12.11 7.33 18.41
N SER A 345 -11.22 7.72 17.49
CA SER A 345 -9.78 7.54 17.63
C SER A 345 -9.10 8.72 18.33
N VAL A 346 -8.06 8.44 19.11
CA VAL A 346 -7.29 9.44 19.87
C VAL A 346 -5.85 9.47 19.40
N TRP A 347 -5.37 10.68 19.09
CA TRP A 347 -3.98 10.97 18.69
C TRP A 347 -3.46 12.14 19.52
N THR A 348 -2.72 11.88 20.57
CA THR A 348 -2.19 12.93 21.45
C THR A 348 -0.84 12.51 22.03
N ASP A 349 0.15 13.41 22.04
CA ASP A 349 1.41 13.28 22.78
C ASP A 349 2.12 11.92 22.63
N ASN A 350 2.29 11.46 21.39
CA ASN A 350 2.84 10.14 21.08
C ASN A 350 2.02 8.96 21.62
N LEU A 351 0.76 9.18 21.92
CA LEU A 351 -0.22 8.15 22.28
C LEU A 351 -1.24 8.00 21.16
N TYR A 352 -1.49 6.77 20.77
CA TYR A 352 -2.39 6.42 19.68
C TYR A 352 -3.35 5.35 20.16
N LEU A 353 -4.63 5.61 20.02
CA LEU A 353 -5.73 4.68 20.25
C LEU A 353 -6.60 4.73 19.01
N LEU A 354 -6.34 3.85 18.05
CA LEU A 354 -7.04 3.82 16.78
C LEU A 354 -8.17 2.80 16.84
N HIS A 355 -9.39 3.23 16.54
CA HIS A 355 -10.56 2.38 16.51
C HIS A 355 -10.79 1.81 15.11
N PHE A 356 -11.09 0.52 15.08
CA PHE A 356 -11.38 -0.20 13.84
C PHE A 356 -12.60 -1.09 14.02
N LYS A 357 -13.39 -1.28 12.95
CA LYS A 357 -14.56 -2.16 12.95
C LYS A 357 -14.62 -3.07 11.73
N LYS A 358 -15.24 -4.24 11.90
CA LYS A 358 -15.66 -5.16 10.86
C LYS A 358 -17.04 -5.71 11.20
N GLY A 359 -18.09 -5.23 10.53
CA GLY A 359 -19.47 -5.50 10.97
C GLY A 359 -19.67 -5.02 12.40
N GLU A 360 -20.07 -5.94 13.29
CA GLU A 360 -20.25 -5.66 14.71
C GLU A 360 -18.96 -5.77 15.54
N GLU A 361 -17.93 -6.43 15.01
CA GLU A 361 -16.64 -6.56 15.71
C GLU A 361 -15.90 -5.23 15.74
N ARG A 362 -15.46 -4.82 16.94
CA ARG A 362 -14.66 -3.60 17.15
C ARG A 362 -13.38 -3.92 17.91
N VAL A 363 -12.32 -3.21 17.54
CA VAL A 363 -11.04 -3.27 18.24
C VAL A 363 -10.46 -1.86 18.42
N ILE A 364 -9.70 -1.70 19.51
CA ILE A 364 -8.82 -0.54 19.68
C ILE A 364 -7.39 -1.02 19.47
N VAL A 365 -6.66 -0.34 18.61
CA VAL A 365 -5.23 -0.56 18.42
C VAL A 365 -4.47 0.55 19.11
N GLY A 366 -3.80 0.20 20.22
CA GLY A 366 -3.16 1.18 21.10
C GLY A 366 -1.65 1.02 21.17
N TRP A 367 -0.91 2.12 21.10
CA TRP A 367 0.53 2.16 21.38
C TRP A 367 1.00 3.53 21.84
N SER A 368 2.25 3.59 22.35
CA SER A 368 2.97 4.82 22.67
C SER A 368 4.20 4.91 21.77
N GLY A 369 4.35 6.01 21.05
CA GLY A 369 5.54 6.28 20.20
C GLY A 369 6.81 6.61 21.00
N GLY A 370 6.75 6.58 22.31
CA GLY A 370 7.87 6.86 23.22
C GLY A 370 8.01 5.83 24.34
N LYS A 371 8.12 6.30 25.60
CA LYS A 371 8.20 5.40 26.76
C LYS A 371 6.88 4.67 26.99
N THR A 372 6.96 3.47 27.55
CA THR A 372 5.80 2.72 28.03
C THR A 372 4.97 3.57 28.98
N ARG A 373 3.65 3.60 28.78
CA ARG A 373 2.68 4.36 29.55
C ARG A 373 1.46 3.53 29.85
N ASP A 374 0.94 3.65 31.07
CA ASP A 374 -0.40 3.17 31.39
C ASP A 374 -1.43 4.18 30.88
N LYS A 375 -2.43 3.67 30.18
CA LYS A 375 -3.51 4.49 29.65
C LYS A 375 -4.84 3.81 29.87
N THR A 376 -5.81 4.59 30.30
CA THR A 376 -7.20 4.16 30.33
C THR A 376 -7.75 4.17 28.92
N VAL A 377 -8.15 3.00 28.42
CA VAL A 377 -8.95 2.85 27.22
C VAL A 377 -10.43 2.86 27.60
N VAL A 378 -11.24 3.45 26.74
CA VAL A 378 -12.68 3.62 27.00
C VAL A 378 -13.44 2.92 25.87
N SER A 379 -14.54 2.26 26.22
CA SER A 379 -15.53 1.70 25.31
C SER A 379 -16.90 2.30 25.65
N ASP A 380 -17.60 2.81 24.66
CA ASP A 380 -18.98 3.29 24.78
C ASP A 380 -20.02 2.17 24.68
N ALA A 381 -19.56 0.92 24.58
CA ALA A 381 -20.40 -0.27 24.62
C ALA A 381 -20.12 -1.07 25.90
N PRO A 382 -21.13 -1.74 26.49
CA PRO A 382 -20.95 -2.58 27.66
C PRO A 382 -19.88 -3.65 27.45
N GLN A 383 -18.95 -3.78 28.40
CA GLN A 383 -17.88 -4.76 28.39
C GLN A 383 -17.98 -5.63 29.65
N GLN A 384 -17.49 -6.87 29.58
CA GLN A 384 -17.52 -7.79 30.72
C GLN A 384 -16.21 -8.56 30.87
N GLY A 385 -15.83 -8.84 32.11
CA GLY A 385 -14.69 -9.70 32.44
C GLY A 385 -13.33 -9.10 32.12
N ALA A 386 -12.36 -9.98 31.83
CA ALA A 386 -11.00 -9.58 31.51
C ALA A 386 -10.91 -8.92 30.12
N VAL A 387 -9.99 -7.96 29.98
CA VAL A 387 -9.70 -7.34 28.70
C VAL A 387 -8.98 -8.35 27.80
N LYS A 388 -9.52 -8.64 26.62
CA LYS A 388 -8.87 -9.47 25.61
C LYS A 388 -7.83 -8.66 24.83
N LEU A 389 -6.58 -9.09 24.91
CA LEU A 389 -5.43 -8.43 24.26
C LEU A 389 -4.72 -9.34 23.28
N LEU A 390 -4.27 -8.76 22.17
CA LEU A 390 -3.24 -9.32 21.30
C LEU A 390 -2.06 -8.36 21.33
N ASP A 391 -0.93 -8.78 21.90
CA ASP A 391 0.29 -7.96 22.00
C ASP A 391 1.22 -8.28 20.84
N THR A 392 1.45 -7.31 19.96
CA THR A 392 2.32 -7.51 18.79
C THR A 392 3.80 -7.66 19.16
N ALA A 393 4.21 -7.34 20.40
CA ALA A 393 5.54 -7.69 20.91
C ALA A 393 5.67 -9.22 21.19
N GLN A 394 4.57 -9.94 21.28
CA GLN A 394 4.53 -11.37 21.56
C GLN A 394 3.52 -12.09 20.63
N PRO A 395 3.69 -11.94 19.31
CA PRO A 395 2.66 -12.31 18.33
C PRO A 395 2.26 -13.80 18.40
N ARG A 396 3.20 -14.66 18.76
CA ARG A 396 2.97 -16.13 18.87
C ARG A 396 2.06 -16.55 20.03
N LYS A 397 1.84 -15.65 21.01
CA LYS A 397 0.90 -15.92 22.12
C LYS A 397 -0.57 -15.79 21.69
N GLY A 398 -0.84 -15.08 20.60
CA GLY A 398 -2.22 -14.81 20.18
C GLY A 398 -3.00 -13.98 21.19
N TRP A 399 -4.32 -14.16 21.22
CA TRP A 399 -5.21 -13.50 22.17
C TRP A 399 -5.04 -14.03 23.58
N VAL A 400 -4.84 -13.14 24.52
CA VAL A 400 -4.72 -13.47 25.96
C VAL A 400 -5.66 -12.59 26.80
N ASP A 401 -6.03 -13.09 27.97
CA ASP A 401 -6.69 -12.27 28.97
C ASP A 401 -5.67 -11.38 29.65
N SER A 402 -5.95 -10.07 29.67
CA SER A 402 -5.18 -9.12 30.47
C SER A 402 -5.44 -9.38 31.97
N PRO A 403 -4.48 -9.09 32.86
CA PRO A 403 -4.75 -9.03 34.29
C PRO A 403 -5.76 -7.92 34.65
N GLN A 404 -6.03 -6.99 33.75
CA GLN A 404 -7.01 -5.93 33.92
C GLN A 404 -8.39 -6.39 33.47
N SER A 405 -9.41 -5.95 34.20
CA SER A 405 -10.81 -6.15 33.83
C SER A 405 -11.47 -4.81 33.48
N TRP A 406 -12.54 -4.88 32.70
CA TRP A 406 -13.36 -3.73 32.42
C TRP A 406 -14.10 -3.25 33.67
N ALA A 407 -14.02 -1.94 33.97
CA ALA A 407 -14.82 -1.25 34.98
C ALA A 407 -15.87 -0.41 34.25
N CYS A 408 -17.15 -0.70 34.48
CA CYS A 408 -18.25 -0.05 33.75
C CYS A 408 -19.09 0.83 34.65
N GLU A 409 -19.41 2.03 34.18
CA GLU A 409 -20.38 2.97 34.77
C GLU A 409 -21.47 3.24 33.72
N GLY A 410 -22.62 2.62 33.87
CA GLY A 410 -23.67 2.64 32.85
C GLY A 410 -23.21 1.95 31.56
N PRO A 411 -23.41 2.55 30.39
CA PRO A 411 -22.97 1.99 29.10
C PRO A 411 -21.48 2.13 28.85
N GLN A 412 -20.78 3.04 29.56
CA GLN A 412 -19.37 3.30 29.33
C GLN A 412 -18.52 2.41 30.23
N CYS A 413 -17.52 1.77 29.60
CA CYS A 413 -16.56 0.89 30.26
C CYS A 413 -15.14 1.39 30.06
N SER A 414 -14.29 1.20 31.07
CA SER A 414 -12.88 1.59 30.98
C SER A 414 -11.96 0.50 31.51
N ALA A 415 -10.73 0.46 31.01
CA ALA A 415 -9.67 -0.41 31.51
C ALA A 415 -8.30 0.27 31.38
N ALA A 416 -7.43 0.08 32.35
CA ALA A 416 -6.05 0.56 32.32
C ALA A 416 -5.19 -0.45 31.55
N ILE A 417 -4.54 0.00 30.47
CA ILE A 417 -3.68 -0.84 29.62
C ILE A 417 -2.29 -0.20 29.54
N SER A 418 -1.25 -0.98 29.77
CA SER A 418 0.13 -0.55 29.57
C SER A 418 0.49 -0.61 28.09
N LEU A 419 0.78 0.54 27.48
CA LEU A 419 1.10 0.70 26.06
C LEU A 419 2.59 0.97 25.87
N SER A 420 3.21 0.24 24.94
CA SER A 420 4.61 0.37 24.53
C SER A 420 4.69 0.83 23.06
N ASN A 421 5.89 0.78 22.47
CA ASN A 421 6.10 1.02 21.05
C ASN A 421 5.56 -0.10 20.13
N PHE A 422 5.23 -1.26 20.68
CA PHE A 422 4.52 -2.31 19.97
C PHE A 422 3.00 -2.13 20.14
N PRO A 423 2.22 -2.05 19.06
CA PRO A 423 0.77 -1.96 19.15
C PRO A 423 0.15 -3.14 19.91
N LYS A 424 -0.83 -2.84 20.74
CA LYS A 424 -1.72 -3.83 21.36
C LYS A 424 -3.10 -3.71 20.74
N ILE A 425 -3.65 -4.83 20.32
CA ILE A 425 -5.01 -4.89 19.78
C ILE A 425 -5.91 -5.33 20.92
N ILE A 426 -6.87 -4.49 21.27
CA ILE A 426 -7.81 -4.66 22.37
C ILE A 426 -9.16 -4.98 21.73
N ARG A 427 -9.70 -6.17 22.02
CA ARG A 427 -11.02 -6.53 21.53
C ARG A 427 -12.09 -5.90 22.41
N LEU A 428 -13.06 -5.27 21.76
CA LEU A 428 -14.29 -4.82 22.40
C LEU A 428 -15.37 -5.88 22.18
N SER A 429 -16.14 -6.15 23.23
CA SER A 429 -17.32 -7.02 23.10
C SER A 429 -18.37 -6.31 22.26
N THR A 430 -19.06 -7.03 21.42
CA THR A 430 -20.30 -6.55 20.79
C THR A 430 -21.39 -6.54 21.86
N ALA A 431 -22.18 -5.47 21.90
CA ALA A 431 -23.42 -5.48 22.67
C ALA A 431 -24.35 -6.56 22.06
N HIS A 432 -24.72 -7.56 22.85
CA HIS A 432 -25.75 -8.54 22.50
C HIS A 432 -27.11 -7.98 22.86
#